data_b928e3cb34bec46b113c24667710e4e1
#
_entry.id   b928e3cb34bec46b113c24667710e4e1
#
_cell.length_a   1.000
_cell.length_b   1.000
_cell.length_c   1.000
_cell.angle_alpha   90.00
_cell.angle_beta   90.00
_cell.angle_gamma   90.00
#
_symmetry.space_group_name_H-M   'P 1'
#
loop_
_entity.id
_entity.type
_entity.pdbx_description
1 polymer ?
#
loop_
_entity_poly.entity_id
_entity_poly.type
_entity_poly.pdbx_seq_one_letter_code
_entity_poly.pdbx_strand_id
1 'polypeptide(L)'
;TNNEGGRAACQGNWPVFHQMRLAQFLTWERPLLTSYAADLDAADHVGRNLVTEKYGRMMASTAPENFTKNIEPYIPRLSEERAPRQEQVIAQQVAWAKDFRERYPKLGEAMRALTTTEDTPSATSFETYLRGELGTYSDQTFERYEAMIGERAAASPQRNITEETLLHTVQLGGFDTLEEAEASQA
;
A
#
# COMPACT_ATOMS: atom_id res chain seq x y z
N THR A 1 1.10 17.91 -10.11
CA THR A 1 2.03 17.94 -8.99
C THR A 1 3.39 17.49 -9.49
N ASN A 2 4.34 18.42 -9.58
CA ASN A 2 5.73 18.08 -9.86
C ASN A 2 6.33 17.48 -8.59
N ASN A 3 6.35 16.15 -8.51
CA ASN A 3 7.21 15.46 -7.56
C ASN A 3 8.66 15.72 -7.96
N GLU A 4 9.54 16.04 -7.02
CA GLU A 4 10.98 16.24 -7.30
C GLU A 4 11.63 15.00 -7.93
N GLY A 5 11.05 13.81 -7.75
CA GLY A 5 11.44 12.54 -8.39
C GLY A 5 10.70 12.21 -9.70
N GLY A 6 9.87 13.12 -10.24
CA GLY A 6 9.04 12.83 -11.41
C GLY A 6 7.79 12.00 -11.10
N ARG A 7 7.11 11.56 -12.16
CA ARG A 7 5.93 10.69 -12.01
C ARG A 7 6.36 9.28 -11.63
N ALA A 8 5.66 8.66 -10.67
CA ALA A 8 5.79 7.22 -10.45
C ALA A 8 5.45 6.44 -11.74
N ALA A 9 6.15 5.35 -12.01
CA ALA A 9 6.01 4.58 -13.26
C ALA A 9 4.56 4.17 -13.57
N CYS A 10 3.72 3.98 -12.53
CA CYS A 10 2.30 3.66 -12.67
C CYS A 10 1.39 4.86 -13.01
N GLN A 11 1.85 6.10 -12.82
CA GLN A 11 1.03 7.31 -13.05
C GLN A 11 0.76 7.64 -14.53
N GLY A 12 1.36 6.93 -15.45
CA GLY A 12 1.10 7.05 -16.88
C GLY A 12 0.67 5.73 -17.52
N ASN A 13 0.55 4.66 -16.72
CA ASN A 13 0.22 3.32 -17.17
C ASN A 13 -1.06 2.83 -16.50
N TRP A 14 -2.21 3.23 -17.07
CA TRP A 14 -3.52 2.85 -16.55
C TRP A 14 -3.72 1.34 -16.41
N PRO A 15 -3.33 0.48 -17.38
CA PRO A 15 -3.50 -0.96 -17.24
C PRO A 15 -2.76 -1.52 -16.01
N VAL A 16 -1.53 -1.12 -15.76
CA VAL A 16 -0.75 -1.56 -14.59
C VAL A 16 -1.36 -1.03 -13.29
N PHE A 17 -1.74 0.25 -13.24
CA PHE A 17 -2.42 0.82 -12.08
C PHE A 17 -3.70 0.07 -11.75
N HIS A 18 -4.55 -0.17 -12.76
CA HIS A 18 -5.80 -0.90 -12.60
C HIS A 18 -5.57 -2.33 -12.10
N GLN A 19 -4.63 -3.07 -12.70
CA GLN A 19 -4.29 -4.43 -12.28
C GLN A 19 -3.84 -4.49 -10.81
N MET A 20 -2.95 -3.61 -10.39
CA MET A 20 -2.46 -3.56 -9.02
C MET A 20 -3.56 -3.20 -8.01
N ARG A 21 -4.43 -2.23 -8.34
CA ARG A 21 -5.54 -1.84 -7.46
C ARG A 21 -6.60 -2.93 -7.39
N LEU A 22 -6.93 -3.55 -8.51
CA LEU A 22 -7.88 -4.66 -8.56
C LEU A 22 -7.38 -5.85 -7.73
N ALA A 23 -6.11 -6.25 -7.90
CA ALA A 23 -5.50 -7.32 -7.12
C ALA A 23 -5.57 -7.06 -5.61
N GLN A 24 -5.30 -5.81 -5.18
CA GLN A 24 -5.44 -5.40 -3.79
C GLN A 24 -6.90 -5.53 -3.31
N PHE A 25 -7.86 -4.98 -4.05
CA PHE A 25 -9.27 -4.97 -3.64
C PHE A 25 -9.91 -6.37 -3.64
N LEU A 26 -9.41 -7.31 -4.44
CA LEU A 26 -9.85 -8.71 -4.43
C LEU A 26 -9.53 -9.42 -3.11
N THR A 27 -8.59 -8.91 -2.31
CA THR A 27 -8.27 -9.44 -0.98
C THR A 27 -9.16 -8.84 0.12
N TRP A 28 -9.98 -7.83 -0.18
CA TRP A 28 -10.78 -7.10 0.80
C TRP A 28 -12.20 -7.64 0.89
N GLU A 29 -12.74 -7.65 2.09
CA GLU A 29 -14.14 -7.97 2.32
C GLU A 29 -15.05 -6.80 1.93
N ARG A 30 -16.28 -7.13 1.57
CA ARG A 30 -17.28 -6.15 1.13
C ARG A 30 -17.49 -4.97 2.09
N PRO A 31 -17.56 -5.15 3.43
CA PRO A 31 -17.70 -4.01 4.35
C PRO A 31 -16.54 -3.02 4.28
N LEU A 32 -15.30 -3.50 4.09
CA LEU A 32 -14.12 -2.64 3.94
C LEU A 32 -14.17 -1.90 2.59
N LEU A 33 -14.50 -2.59 1.49
CA LEU A 33 -14.67 -1.98 0.18
C LEU A 33 -15.72 -0.86 0.21
N THR A 34 -16.86 -1.10 0.86
CA THR A 34 -17.92 -0.10 1.01
C THR A 34 -17.47 1.11 1.81
N SER A 35 -16.72 0.89 2.89
CA SER A 35 -16.17 1.97 3.72
C SER A 35 -15.16 2.82 2.94
N TYR A 36 -14.26 2.18 2.18
CA TYR A 36 -13.28 2.88 1.37
C TYR A 36 -13.92 3.63 0.18
N ALA A 37 -14.96 3.08 -0.43
CA ALA A 37 -15.73 3.80 -1.44
C ALA A 37 -16.34 5.08 -0.87
N ALA A 38 -16.90 5.02 0.35
CA ALA A 38 -17.41 6.20 1.02
C ALA A 38 -16.32 7.24 1.34
N ASP A 39 -15.09 6.80 1.67
CA ASP A 39 -13.94 7.70 1.84
C ASP A 39 -13.60 8.43 0.54
N LEU A 40 -13.64 7.74 -0.59
CA LEU A 40 -13.39 8.33 -1.92
C LEU A 40 -14.46 9.37 -2.26
N ASP A 41 -15.72 9.04 -2.05
CA ASP A 41 -16.84 9.95 -2.30
C ASP A 41 -16.77 11.20 -1.39
N ALA A 42 -16.47 11.01 -0.12
CA ALA A 42 -16.29 12.11 0.84
C ALA A 42 -15.11 13.01 0.49
N ALA A 43 -14.01 12.44 0.04
CA ALA A 43 -12.84 13.19 -0.40
C ALA A 43 -13.14 14.01 -1.66
N ASP A 44 -13.79 13.41 -2.65
CA ASP A 44 -14.16 14.09 -3.90
C ASP A 44 -15.11 15.26 -3.63
N HIS A 45 -16.09 15.07 -2.73
CA HIS A 45 -17.05 16.11 -2.36
C HIS A 45 -16.39 17.39 -1.80
N VAL A 46 -15.25 17.27 -1.16
CA VAL A 46 -14.48 18.42 -0.59
C VAL A 46 -13.24 18.76 -1.42
N GLY A 47 -13.12 18.21 -2.62
CA GLY A 47 -12.02 18.49 -3.54
C GLY A 47 -10.68 17.88 -3.14
N ARG A 48 -10.67 16.85 -2.26
CA ARG A 48 -9.47 16.09 -1.91
C ARG A 48 -9.27 14.92 -2.87
N ASN A 49 -8.01 14.58 -3.12
CA ASN A 49 -7.64 13.41 -3.91
C ASN A 49 -6.75 12.49 -3.05
N LEU A 50 -7.29 11.34 -2.63
CA LEU A 50 -6.61 10.42 -1.73
C LEU A 50 -5.33 9.83 -2.33
N VAL A 51 -5.28 9.65 -3.65
CA VAL A 51 -4.05 9.19 -4.33
C VAL A 51 -2.95 10.25 -4.25
N THR A 52 -3.28 11.50 -4.52
CA THR A 52 -2.34 12.63 -4.37
C THR A 52 -1.90 12.78 -2.92
N GLU A 53 -2.83 12.68 -1.97
CA GLU A 53 -2.53 12.76 -0.54
C GLU A 53 -1.58 11.63 -0.11
N LYS A 54 -1.80 10.40 -0.56
CA LYS A 54 -0.90 9.27 -0.32
C LYS A 54 0.53 9.60 -0.73
N TYR A 55 0.72 10.07 -1.96
CA TYR A 55 2.06 10.45 -2.43
C TYR A 55 2.64 11.63 -1.64
N GLY A 56 1.82 12.58 -1.24
CA GLY A 56 2.23 13.65 -0.33
C GLY A 56 2.76 13.09 1.00
N ARG A 57 2.05 12.14 1.61
CA ARG A 57 2.46 11.49 2.88
C ARG A 57 3.78 10.70 2.74
N MET A 58 4.01 10.08 1.59
CA MET A 58 5.27 9.36 1.32
C MET A 58 6.48 10.31 1.31
N MET A 59 6.29 11.59 1.00
CA MET A 59 7.34 12.60 1.03
C MET A 59 7.88 12.87 2.45
N ALA A 60 7.18 12.48 3.51
CA ALA A 60 7.72 12.53 4.87
C ALA A 60 9.04 11.74 5.00
N SER A 61 9.23 10.68 4.20
CA SER A 61 10.47 9.92 4.16
C SER A 61 11.40 10.39 3.04
N THR A 62 10.88 10.59 1.83
CA THR A 62 11.72 10.83 0.63
C THR A 62 12.15 12.28 0.43
N ALA A 63 11.42 13.25 1.01
CA ALA A 63 11.68 14.69 0.91
C ALA A 63 11.17 15.43 2.16
N PRO A 64 11.72 15.16 3.38
CA PRO A 64 11.15 15.58 4.66
C PRO A 64 11.03 17.10 4.80
N GLU A 65 11.99 17.87 4.32
CA GLU A 65 11.93 19.34 4.41
C GLU A 65 10.77 19.90 3.55
N ASN A 66 10.61 19.37 2.33
CA ASN A 66 9.51 19.74 1.44
C ASN A 66 8.15 19.30 2.03
N PHE A 67 8.08 18.10 2.58
CA PHE A 67 6.89 17.60 3.26
C PHE A 67 6.44 18.54 4.38
N THR A 68 7.32 18.83 5.33
CA THR A 68 6.99 19.67 6.48
C THR A 68 6.54 21.07 6.07
N LYS A 69 7.17 21.66 5.04
CA LYS A 69 6.86 23.01 4.60
C LYS A 69 5.62 23.12 3.73
N ASN A 70 5.42 22.17 2.82
CA ASN A 70 4.49 22.34 1.69
C ASN A 70 3.35 21.30 1.66
N ILE A 71 3.40 20.24 2.46
CA ILE A 71 2.42 19.14 2.44
C ILE A 71 1.72 18.97 3.78
N GLU A 72 2.48 18.78 4.84
CA GLU A 72 1.96 18.47 6.19
C GLU A 72 0.89 19.45 6.67
N PRO A 73 1.00 20.80 6.46
CA PRO A 73 -0.01 21.74 6.90
C PRO A 73 -1.38 21.58 6.21
N TYR A 74 -1.42 20.92 5.06
CA TYR A 74 -2.60 20.84 4.19
C TYR A 74 -3.26 19.46 4.15
N ILE A 75 -2.72 18.47 4.83
CA ILE A 75 -3.28 17.12 4.92
C ILE A 75 -3.81 16.83 6.32
N PRO A 76 -4.85 15.99 6.46
CA PRO A 76 -5.38 15.60 7.77
C PRO A 76 -4.30 14.94 8.64
N ARG A 77 -4.22 15.35 9.90
CA ARG A 77 -3.37 14.70 10.89
C ARG A 77 -4.03 13.45 11.42
N LEU A 78 -3.24 12.41 11.62
CA LEU A 78 -3.68 11.22 12.33
C LEU A 78 -3.77 11.52 13.84
N SER A 79 -4.74 10.90 14.51
CA SER A 79 -4.83 10.99 15.97
C SER A 79 -3.64 10.31 16.65
N GLU A 80 -3.34 10.73 17.88
CA GLU A 80 -2.27 10.12 18.68
C GLU A 80 -2.54 8.64 18.98
N GLU A 81 -3.82 8.24 19.06
CA GLU A 81 -4.23 6.85 19.27
C GLU A 81 -4.07 6.00 18.00
N ARG A 82 -4.34 6.60 16.85
CA ARG A 82 -4.31 5.89 15.56
C ARG A 82 -2.89 5.61 15.09
N ALA A 83 -1.97 6.56 15.23
CA ALA A 83 -0.63 6.44 14.70
C ALA A 83 0.10 5.14 15.14
N PRO A 84 0.15 4.78 16.45
CA PRO A 84 0.79 3.54 16.88
C PRO A 84 0.07 2.27 16.38
N ARG A 85 -1.26 2.27 16.27
CA ARG A 85 -2.04 1.15 15.72
C ARG A 85 -1.70 0.94 14.25
N GLN A 86 -1.58 2.03 13.50
CA GLN A 86 -1.19 1.96 12.08
C GLN A 86 0.21 1.36 11.92
N GLU A 87 1.18 1.73 12.75
CA GLU A 87 2.52 1.15 12.70
C GLU A 87 2.53 -0.35 13.05
N GLN A 88 1.66 -0.84 13.92
CA GLN A 88 1.51 -2.28 14.18
C GLN A 88 1.00 -3.03 12.96
N VAL A 89 0.00 -2.48 12.27
CA VAL A 89 -0.53 -3.05 11.02
C VAL A 89 0.55 -3.06 9.92
N ILE A 90 1.35 -2.01 9.82
CA ILE A 90 2.47 -1.92 8.87
C ILE A 90 3.53 -2.97 9.19
N ALA A 91 3.95 -3.08 10.44
CA ALA A 91 4.95 -4.05 10.88
C ALA A 91 4.54 -5.50 10.54
N GLN A 92 3.27 -5.86 10.77
CA GLN A 92 2.74 -7.17 10.38
C GLN A 92 2.85 -7.41 8.87
N GLN A 93 2.51 -6.44 8.06
CA GLN A 93 2.55 -6.58 6.60
C GLN A 93 3.99 -6.56 6.05
N VAL A 94 4.90 -5.81 6.67
CA VAL A 94 6.34 -5.85 6.34
C VAL A 94 6.90 -7.24 6.62
N ALA A 95 6.53 -7.87 7.75
CA ALA A 95 6.92 -9.24 8.05
C ALA A 95 6.41 -10.23 7.00
N TRP A 96 5.16 -10.11 6.58
CA TRP A 96 4.57 -10.94 5.52
C TRP A 96 5.22 -10.70 4.15
N ALA A 97 5.53 -9.46 3.81
CA ALA A 97 6.23 -9.16 2.56
C ALA A 97 7.67 -9.71 2.55
N LYS A 98 8.33 -9.73 3.70
CA LYS A 98 9.64 -10.38 3.88
C LYS A 98 9.55 -11.89 3.67
N ASP A 99 8.62 -12.57 4.36
CA ASP A 99 8.36 -13.99 4.20
C ASP A 99 8.07 -14.36 2.73
N PHE A 100 7.25 -13.56 2.06
CA PHE A 100 6.96 -13.76 0.64
C PHE A 100 8.24 -13.75 -0.22
N ARG A 101 9.11 -12.74 -0.02
CA ARG A 101 10.36 -12.61 -0.80
C ARG A 101 11.36 -13.75 -0.55
N GLU A 102 11.35 -14.32 0.65
CA GLU A 102 12.17 -15.49 0.97
C GLU A 102 11.70 -16.74 0.24
N ARG A 103 10.38 -16.89 0.03
CA ARG A 103 9.78 -18.02 -0.69
C ARG A 103 9.75 -17.86 -2.21
N TYR A 104 9.62 -16.62 -2.69
CA TYR A 104 9.55 -16.26 -4.11
C TYR A 104 10.58 -15.16 -4.41
N PRO A 105 11.89 -15.49 -4.45
CA PRO A 105 12.96 -14.49 -4.54
C PRO A 105 12.95 -13.70 -5.85
N LYS A 106 12.64 -14.32 -6.99
CA LYS A 106 12.63 -13.63 -8.28
C LYS A 106 11.45 -12.67 -8.40
N LEU A 107 10.26 -13.05 -7.96
CA LEU A 107 9.13 -12.13 -7.84
C LEU A 107 9.44 -11.03 -6.83
N GLY A 108 10.14 -11.36 -5.74
CA GLY A 108 10.60 -10.43 -4.73
C GLY A 108 11.55 -9.36 -5.27
N GLU A 109 12.46 -9.71 -6.18
CA GLU A 109 13.40 -8.76 -6.82
C GLU A 109 12.68 -7.70 -7.67
N ALA A 110 11.55 -8.05 -8.26
CA ALA A 110 10.73 -7.11 -9.02
C ALA A 110 9.92 -6.14 -8.14
N MET A 111 9.86 -6.39 -6.83
CA MET A 111 9.13 -5.55 -5.87
C MET A 111 9.96 -4.33 -5.45
N ARG A 112 9.29 -3.33 -4.84
CA ARG A 112 9.94 -2.17 -4.22
C ARG A 112 10.92 -2.62 -3.13
N ALA A 113 11.86 -1.76 -2.73
CA ALA A 113 12.56 -1.90 -1.45
C ALA A 113 11.57 -2.17 -0.31
N LEU A 114 11.99 -2.88 0.73
CA LEU A 114 11.05 -3.34 1.76
C LEU A 114 10.78 -2.28 2.83
N THR A 115 11.84 -1.69 3.36
CA THR A 115 11.76 -0.85 4.56
C THR A 115 12.07 0.63 4.28
N THR A 116 11.54 1.52 5.11
CA THR A 116 11.75 2.97 5.03
C THR A 116 13.22 3.37 5.05
N THR A 117 14.10 2.56 5.65
CA THR A 117 15.55 2.80 5.68
C THR A 117 16.21 2.70 4.29
N GLU A 118 15.51 2.10 3.33
CA GLU A 118 15.97 1.93 1.95
C GLU A 118 15.38 3.01 1.01
N ASP A 119 14.57 3.93 1.54
CA ASP A 119 13.98 5.00 0.75
C ASP A 119 15.05 5.94 0.17
N THR A 120 14.78 6.41 -1.04
CA THR A 120 15.56 7.45 -1.71
C THR A 120 14.62 8.54 -2.23
N PRO A 121 15.12 9.72 -2.62
CA PRO A 121 14.28 10.77 -3.22
C PRO A 121 13.47 10.31 -4.44
N SER A 122 13.92 9.27 -5.14
CA SER A 122 13.30 8.75 -6.37
C SER A 122 12.58 7.41 -6.21
N ALA A 123 12.77 6.71 -5.09
CA ALA A 123 12.20 5.38 -4.86
C ALA A 123 11.71 5.22 -3.41
N THR A 124 10.47 4.78 -3.27
CA THR A 124 9.85 4.50 -1.98
C THR A 124 9.72 3.01 -1.73
N SER A 125 9.99 2.60 -0.50
CA SER A 125 9.80 1.25 -0.01
C SER A 125 8.32 0.85 0.09
N PHE A 126 8.09 -0.45 0.27
CA PHE A 126 6.77 -0.99 0.59
C PHE A 126 6.21 -0.40 1.90
N GLU A 127 7.04 -0.32 2.93
CA GLU A 127 6.67 0.24 4.24
C GLU A 127 6.20 1.69 4.13
N THR A 128 6.95 2.55 3.44
CA THR A 128 6.60 3.96 3.24
C THR A 128 5.35 4.11 2.36
N TYR A 129 5.23 3.30 1.31
CA TYR A 129 4.05 3.28 0.46
C TYR A 129 2.79 2.91 1.26
N LEU A 130 2.86 1.84 2.06
CA LEU A 130 1.74 1.38 2.90
C LEU A 130 1.37 2.42 3.97
N ARG A 131 2.38 3.03 4.62
CA ARG A 131 2.15 4.12 5.59
C ARG A 131 1.40 5.29 4.95
N GLY A 132 1.79 5.68 3.75
CA GLY A 132 1.12 6.73 2.99
C GLY A 132 -0.33 6.35 2.63
N GLU A 133 -0.56 5.12 2.19
CA GLU A 133 -1.90 4.61 1.85
C GLU A 133 -2.82 4.62 3.07
N LEU A 134 -2.41 3.97 4.17
CA LEU A 134 -3.23 3.87 5.39
C LEU A 134 -3.53 5.25 5.99
N GLY A 135 -2.60 6.20 5.87
CA GLY A 135 -2.78 7.57 6.33
C GLY A 135 -3.92 8.32 5.62
N THR A 136 -4.40 7.83 4.45
CA THR A 136 -5.51 8.44 3.73
C THR A 136 -6.88 7.90 4.14
N TYR A 137 -6.95 6.77 4.85
CA TYR A 137 -8.21 6.16 5.24
C TYR A 137 -8.88 6.95 6.35
N SER A 138 -10.22 7.01 6.34
CA SER A 138 -10.99 7.43 7.52
C SER A 138 -10.71 6.49 8.70
N ASP A 139 -11.04 6.94 9.91
CA ASP A 139 -10.90 6.08 11.10
C ASP A 139 -11.73 4.80 10.96
N GLN A 140 -12.94 4.91 10.42
CA GLN A 140 -13.80 3.75 10.18
C GLN A 140 -13.19 2.76 9.18
N THR A 141 -12.62 3.23 8.09
CA THR A 141 -11.97 2.38 7.08
C THR A 141 -10.71 1.75 7.64
N PHE A 142 -9.93 2.51 8.41
CA PHE A 142 -8.74 1.99 9.06
C PHE A 142 -9.08 0.91 10.09
N GLU A 143 -10.09 1.10 10.94
CA GLU A 143 -10.53 0.09 11.92
C GLU A 143 -10.94 -1.22 11.25
N ARG A 144 -11.66 -1.17 10.13
CA ARG A 144 -12.00 -2.36 9.34
C ARG A 144 -10.79 -3.03 8.74
N TYR A 145 -9.86 -2.23 8.23
CA TYR A 145 -8.61 -2.74 7.66
C TYR A 145 -7.74 -3.41 8.73
N GLU A 146 -7.56 -2.76 9.88
CA GLU A 146 -6.85 -3.30 11.04
C GLU A 146 -7.45 -4.62 11.51
N ALA A 147 -8.80 -4.69 11.64
CA ALA A 147 -9.50 -5.91 12.02
C ALA A 147 -9.23 -7.05 11.01
N MET A 148 -9.32 -6.78 9.72
CA MET A 148 -9.01 -7.75 8.66
C MET A 148 -7.57 -8.27 8.77
N ILE A 149 -6.59 -7.39 8.99
CA ILE A 149 -5.19 -7.82 9.15
C ILE A 149 -5.02 -8.64 10.43
N GLY A 150 -5.67 -8.26 11.53
CA GLY A 150 -5.65 -9.01 12.79
C GLY A 150 -6.24 -10.42 12.65
N GLU A 151 -7.39 -10.56 11.98
CA GLU A 151 -8.02 -11.86 11.71
C GLU A 151 -7.13 -12.76 10.86
N ARG A 152 -6.47 -12.20 9.82
CA ARG A 152 -5.53 -12.92 8.97
C ARG A 152 -4.29 -13.39 9.75
N ALA A 153 -3.76 -12.55 10.64
CA ALA A 153 -2.63 -12.88 11.50
C ALA A 153 -2.96 -13.95 12.54
N ALA A 154 -4.19 -13.95 13.05
CA ALA A 154 -4.68 -14.95 14.02
C ALA A 154 -5.07 -16.28 13.38
N ALA A 155 -5.25 -16.35 12.07
CA ALA A 155 -5.59 -17.59 11.38
C ALA A 155 -4.45 -18.62 11.46
N SER A 156 -4.80 -19.91 11.37
CA SER A 156 -3.82 -21.01 11.39
C SER A 156 -4.07 -21.96 10.19
N PRO A 157 -3.19 -21.96 9.18
CA PRO A 157 -2.02 -21.07 9.01
C PRO A 157 -2.42 -19.60 8.83
N GLN A 158 -1.47 -18.69 9.07
CA GLN A 158 -1.68 -17.27 8.82
C GLN A 158 -2.00 -17.01 7.35
N ARG A 159 -2.86 -16.02 7.09
CA ARG A 159 -3.28 -15.63 5.74
C ARG A 159 -2.51 -14.38 5.30
N ASN A 160 -1.35 -14.59 4.68
CA ASN A 160 -0.49 -13.51 4.20
C ASN A 160 -1.16 -12.71 3.08
N ILE A 161 -1.56 -11.46 3.37
CA ILE A 161 -2.24 -10.60 2.39
C ILE A 161 -1.32 -10.21 1.23
N THR A 162 0.00 -10.13 1.43
CA THR A 162 0.97 -9.88 0.35
C THR A 162 0.94 -11.02 -0.66
N GLU A 163 0.94 -12.25 -0.18
CA GLU A 163 0.85 -13.45 -1.02
C GLU A 163 -0.46 -13.50 -1.80
N GLU A 164 -1.61 -13.28 -1.13
CA GLU A 164 -2.91 -13.26 -1.81
C GLU A 164 -2.98 -12.15 -2.87
N THR A 165 -2.47 -10.94 -2.57
CA THR A 165 -2.46 -9.82 -3.52
C THR A 165 -1.58 -10.14 -4.73
N LEU A 166 -0.41 -10.75 -4.52
CA LEU A 166 0.49 -11.11 -5.59
C LEU A 166 -0.04 -12.29 -6.41
N LEU A 167 -0.72 -13.25 -5.78
CA LEU A 167 -1.43 -14.31 -6.50
C LEU A 167 -2.47 -13.71 -7.46
N HIS A 168 -3.32 -12.79 -7.00
CA HIS A 168 -4.25 -12.09 -7.88
C HIS A 168 -3.53 -11.29 -8.97
N THR A 169 -2.41 -10.65 -8.65
CA THR A 169 -1.63 -9.88 -9.62
C THR A 169 -1.11 -10.77 -10.76
N VAL A 170 -0.53 -11.93 -10.43
CA VAL A 170 0.00 -12.86 -11.45
C VAL A 170 -1.13 -13.52 -12.23
N GLN A 171 -2.26 -13.84 -11.59
CA GLN A 171 -3.45 -14.38 -12.26
C GLN A 171 -4.04 -13.39 -13.27
N LEU A 172 -4.12 -12.11 -12.93
CA LEU A 172 -4.50 -11.06 -13.88
C LEU A 172 -3.47 -10.87 -15.01
N GLY A 173 -2.22 -11.29 -14.78
CA GLY A 173 -1.14 -11.34 -15.76
C GLY A 173 -1.10 -12.61 -16.62
N GLY A 174 -1.98 -13.60 -16.37
CA GLY A 174 -2.12 -14.81 -17.14
C GLY A 174 -1.39 -16.04 -16.60
N PHE A 175 -0.91 -16.02 -15.36
CA PHE A 175 -0.37 -17.19 -14.66
C PHE A 175 -1.42 -17.78 -13.71
N ASP A 176 -1.44 -19.08 -13.53
CA ASP A 176 -2.38 -19.72 -12.60
C ASP A 176 -1.88 -19.71 -11.15
N THR A 177 -0.55 -19.79 -10.95
CA THR A 177 0.07 -19.90 -9.63
C THR A 177 1.28 -18.98 -9.47
N LEU A 178 1.69 -18.72 -8.20
CA LEU A 178 2.91 -17.98 -7.88
C LEU A 178 4.17 -18.74 -8.31
N GLU A 179 4.17 -20.07 -8.19
CA GLU A 179 5.29 -20.94 -8.60
C GLU A 179 5.53 -20.86 -10.10
N GLU A 180 4.46 -20.85 -10.89
CA GLU A 180 4.55 -20.69 -12.33
C GLU A 180 5.10 -19.31 -12.71
N ALA A 181 4.59 -18.26 -12.09
CA ALA A 181 5.08 -16.90 -12.28
C ALA A 181 6.54 -16.73 -11.85
N GLU A 182 6.93 -17.29 -10.70
CA GLU A 182 8.33 -17.31 -10.20
C GLU A 182 9.26 -18.03 -11.18
N ALA A 183 8.85 -19.20 -11.69
CA ALA A 183 9.64 -19.96 -12.63
C ALA A 183 9.81 -19.26 -13.99
N SER A 184 8.88 -18.39 -14.37
CA SER A 184 8.92 -17.63 -15.63
C SER A 184 9.86 -16.43 -15.61
N GLN A 185 10.27 -15.99 -14.42
CA GLN A 185 11.23 -14.88 -14.30
C GLN A 185 12.64 -15.35 -14.70
N ALA A 186 13.32 -14.54 -15.52
CA ALA A 186 14.66 -14.84 -16.05
C ALA A 186 15.74 -14.79 -14.96
#